data_99249fba371dfb0126f78f16bad359bf
#
_entry.id   99249fba371dfb0126f78f16bad359bf
#
_cell.length_a   1.000
_cell.length_b   1.000
_cell.length_c   1.000
_cell.angle_alpha   90.00
_cell.angle_beta   90.00
_cell.angle_gamma   90.00
#
_symmetry.space_group_name_H-M   'P 1'
#
loop_
_entity.id
_entity.type
_entity.pdbx_description
1 polymer ?
#
loop_
_entity_poly.entity_id
_entity_poly.type
_entity_poly.pdbx_seq_one_letter_code
_entity_poly.pdbx_strand_id
1 'polypeptide(L)'
;MRRKFMVLVILCGYLSTAVFAQIQHPSVWVRADSAILGASSWMDVSGNGNNATPSGGSMPGTFSRMNFNKCFEVGESETFTMPLGVNDSRQSDVIVVYETYDTVSENALWQMQLDTARRVGQTTQRILNDNGQITYDTANRLKPVINYLAQSWRTPELCAPTLTLCTADSLPLYGRIAEAMYFDHRISDTAVIQWISYLAVKYGVTLAQTDYLDSHRNVIWDYTHYPDYCTSIAGVGRDDSVGLYQKQTYFADNQMIVGIVGANYDSPLQTVNNEDNASVIADGDFIVVGMDGVLPAVSEIYTQSGETYEVIGRSIVQVTGNAYIYNTFVLLDTGAVETCHGASPSSAPVLLVDRSGTGEFPAGEMEQIVCTGTDSTGHFIYNNIHWDTDQSGRDFFCFAMAIPDTMATPKTLAVMGGNNSTTHDTGNAMSVGVNDYSPLQIPDNGTDLKNATTSAPQYRLLPNPNHGNFTVEIAYPEAQDVTVTVYDSDGRLLLTMNGKGQHNYRFVNTVPTAGNYLIDIISLFEHKTLKMVVN
;
A
#
# COMPACT_ATOMS: atom_id res chain seq x y z
N MET A 1 51.47 42.81 46.48
CA MET A 1 51.08 42.47 45.10
C MET A 1 50.47 41.08 45.07
N ARG A 2 49.17 41.00 45.05
CA ARG A 2 48.44 39.69 44.91
C ARG A 2 47.99 39.56 43.45
N ARG A 3 48.58 38.61 42.73
CA ARG A 3 48.11 38.21 41.39
C ARG A 3 46.87 37.34 41.50
N LYS A 4 45.74 37.82 40.95
CA LYS A 4 44.52 37.00 40.79
C LYS A 4 44.71 36.19 39.52
N PHE A 5 44.70 34.87 39.62
CA PHE A 5 44.52 33.95 38.50
C PHE A 5 43.03 33.86 38.18
N MET A 6 42.69 34.23 36.96
CA MET A 6 41.34 34.05 36.41
C MET A 6 41.33 32.72 35.65
N VAL A 7 40.62 31.75 36.18
CA VAL A 7 40.40 30.44 35.52
C VAL A 7 39.24 30.62 34.55
N LEU A 8 39.52 30.58 33.27
CA LEU A 8 38.53 30.55 32.19
C LEU A 8 38.08 29.10 31.99
N VAL A 9 36.87 28.75 32.48
CA VAL A 9 36.24 27.45 32.20
C VAL A 9 35.57 27.56 30.86
N ILE A 10 36.14 26.95 29.84
CA ILE A 10 35.51 26.77 28.52
C ILE A 10 34.56 25.56 28.64
N LEU A 11 33.26 25.84 28.74
CA LEU A 11 32.22 24.83 28.63
C LEU A 11 32.06 24.46 27.15
N CYS A 12 32.75 23.43 26.69
CA CYS A 12 32.43 22.80 25.39
C CYS A 12 31.11 22.03 25.54
N GLY A 13 30.02 22.71 25.21
CA GLY A 13 28.74 22.04 24.99
C GLY A 13 28.85 21.18 23.76
N TYR A 14 28.92 19.87 23.94
CA TYR A 14 28.66 18.93 22.85
C TYR A 14 27.16 19.03 22.51
N LEU A 15 26.83 19.85 21.50
CA LEU A 15 25.59 19.66 20.76
C LEU A 15 25.77 18.35 19.99
N SER A 16 25.26 17.26 20.52
CA SER A 16 24.98 16.06 19.73
C SER A 16 23.82 16.43 18.81
N THR A 17 24.12 16.95 17.64
CA THR A 17 23.18 16.89 16.53
C THR A 17 22.98 15.41 16.24
N ALA A 18 21.81 14.88 16.58
CA ALA A 18 21.40 13.59 16.08
C ALA A 18 21.43 13.71 14.55
N VAL A 19 22.45 13.15 13.94
CA VAL A 19 22.47 12.98 12.48
C VAL A 19 21.42 11.92 12.20
N PHE A 20 20.20 12.33 11.92
CA PHE A 20 19.22 11.45 11.35
C PHE A 20 19.80 10.94 10.04
N ALA A 21 19.93 9.64 9.90
CA ALA A 21 20.42 9.06 8.67
C ALA A 21 19.44 9.45 7.55
N GLN A 22 19.94 10.26 6.62
CA GLN A 22 19.18 10.71 5.46
C GLN A 22 18.68 9.48 4.68
N ILE A 23 17.48 9.56 4.09
CA ILE A 23 16.96 8.50 3.23
C ILE A 23 17.97 8.18 2.12
N GLN A 24 18.15 6.88 1.82
CA GLN A 24 19.02 6.45 0.72
C GLN A 24 18.35 6.80 -0.61
N HIS A 25 18.98 7.66 -1.41
CA HIS A 25 18.43 8.12 -2.68
C HIS A 25 18.73 7.16 -3.84
N PRO A 26 17.83 7.03 -4.82
CA PRO A 26 18.07 6.23 -6.01
C PRO A 26 19.20 6.81 -6.87
N SER A 27 19.95 5.94 -7.54
CA SER A 27 20.96 6.31 -8.54
C SER A 27 20.35 6.73 -9.88
N VAL A 28 19.12 6.30 -10.14
CA VAL A 28 18.26 6.78 -11.23
C VAL A 28 16.83 6.90 -10.69
N TRP A 29 16.17 7.99 -11.03
CA TRP A 29 14.80 8.24 -10.65
C TRP A 29 14.04 8.98 -11.75
N VAL A 30 13.11 8.31 -12.42
CA VAL A 30 12.24 8.92 -13.43
C VAL A 30 10.78 8.93 -12.94
N ARG A 31 10.12 10.08 -13.09
CA ARG A 31 8.71 10.30 -12.70
C ARG A 31 7.97 11.02 -13.82
N ALA A 32 6.73 10.58 -14.10
CA ALA A 32 5.92 11.17 -15.17
C ALA A 32 5.51 12.63 -14.87
N ASP A 33 5.37 13.00 -13.60
CA ASP A 33 5.06 14.39 -13.21
C ASP A 33 6.22 15.38 -13.49
N SER A 34 7.45 14.89 -13.63
CA SER A 34 8.61 15.71 -14.05
C SER A 34 8.90 15.66 -15.55
N ALA A 35 8.17 14.82 -16.30
CA ALA A 35 8.43 14.64 -17.73
C ALA A 35 7.87 15.78 -18.57
N ILE A 36 8.49 16.02 -19.72
CA ILE A 36 8.03 16.98 -20.73
C ILE A 36 7.51 16.19 -21.93
N LEU A 37 6.26 16.43 -22.32
CA LEU A 37 5.64 15.78 -23.46
C LEU A 37 6.41 16.08 -24.75
N GLY A 38 6.64 15.06 -25.58
CA GLY A 38 7.36 15.18 -26.84
C GLY A 38 8.87 15.47 -26.72
N ALA A 39 9.42 15.54 -25.49
CA ALA A 39 10.85 15.67 -25.29
C ALA A 39 11.60 14.42 -25.78
N SER A 40 12.90 14.56 -26.08
CA SER A 40 13.75 13.44 -26.52
C SER A 40 14.16 12.47 -25.40
N SER A 41 13.85 12.80 -24.15
CA SER A 41 14.18 11.95 -23.00
C SER A 41 13.22 12.16 -21.83
N TRP A 42 13.09 11.13 -21.01
CA TRP A 42 12.48 11.21 -19.69
C TRP A 42 13.54 11.55 -18.65
N MET A 43 13.40 12.70 -18.02
CA MET A 43 14.43 13.27 -17.16
C MET A 43 14.65 12.44 -15.89
N ASP A 44 15.89 12.11 -15.62
CA ASP A 44 16.34 11.57 -14.34
C ASP A 44 16.39 12.68 -13.28
N VAL A 45 15.56 12.57 -12.26
CA VAL A 45 15.47 13.53 -11.15
C VAL A 45 16.35 13.16 -9.97
N SER A 46 17.12 12.06 -10.04
CA SER A 46 18.11 11.69 -9.01
C SER A 46 19.30 12.69 -8.95
N GLY A 47 19.51 13.46 -10.02
CA GLY A 47 20.65 14.37 -10.16
C GLY A 47 21.86 13.74 -10.82
N ASN A 48 21.84 12.44 -11.15
CA ASN A 48 22.97 11.74 -11.77
C ASN A 48 22.98 11.85 -13.31
N GLY A 49 21.89 12.34 -13.92
CA GLY A 49 21.81 12.60 -15.36
C GLY A 49 21.60 11.36 -16.22
N ASN A 50 21.14 10.26 -15.66
CA ASN A 50 20.84 9.00 -16.35
C ASN A 50 19.45 9.04 -17.02
N ASN A 51 19.22 10.05 -17.87
CA ASN A 51 17.94 10.25 -18.54
C ASN A 51 17.53 9.02 -19.35
N ALA A 52 16.25 8.64 -19.28
CA ALA A 52 15.73 7.55 -20.09
C ALA A 52 15.41 8.01 -21.52
N THR A 53 15.86 7.25 -22.49
CA THR A 53 15.61 7.48 -23.92
C THR A 53 14.41 6.63 -24.37
N PRO A 54 13.33 7.24 -24.89
CA PRO A 54 12.20 6.51 -25.44
C PRO A 54 12.57 5.85 -26.77
N SER A 55 12.05 4.62 -27.00
CA SER A 55 12.28 3.86 -28.24
C SER A 55 11.79 4.57 -29.51
N GLY A 56 10.72 5.35 -29.40
CA GLY A 56 10.18 6.17 -30.49
C GLY A 56 10.94 7.48 -30.76
N GLY A 57 12.03 7.77 -30.02
CA GLY A 57 12.83 8.99 -30.16
C GLY A 57 12.22 10.24 -29.49
N SER A 58 10.99 10.16 -29.00
CA SER A 58 10.33 11.22 -28.25
C SER A 58 9.40 10.64 -27.19
N MET A 59 9.23 11.37 -26.07
CA MET A 59 8.29 11.05 -25.02
C MET A 59 6.85 11.06 -25.55
N PRO A 60 5.92 10.26 -24.95
CA PRO A 60 4.51 10.30 -25.31
C PRO A 60 3.94 11.71 -25.37
N GLY A 61 3.00 11.95 -26.28
CA GLY A 61 2.39 13.25 -26.52
C GLY A 61 1.28 13.63 -25.53
N THR A 62 0.89 12.71 -24.65
CA THR A 62 -0.19 12.89 -23.66
C THR A 62 0.14 12.22 -22.34
N PHE A 63 -0.41 12.76 -21.25
CA PHE A 63 -0.42 12.09 -19.96
C PHE A 63 -1.75 11.40 -19.72
N SER A 64 -1.70 10.25 -19.09
CA SER A 64 -2.81 9.64 -18.36
C SER A 64 -2.70 9.93 -16.86
N ARG A 65 -3.51 9.27 -16.03
CA ARG A 65 -3.55 9.54 -14.58
C ARG A 65 -3.57 8.26 -13.77
N MET A 66 -2.84 8.28 -12.64
CA MET A 66 -2.94 7.35 -11.52
C MET A 66 -3.09 8.19 -10.24
N ASN A 67 -4.17 7.98 -9.50
CA ASN A 67 -4.46 8.73 -8.27
C ASN A 67 -4.20 10.24 -8.42
N PHE A 68 -4.78 10.86 -9.47
CA PHE A 68 -4.63 12.29 -9.83
C PHE A 68 -3.19 12.71 -10.25
N ASN A 69 -2.22 11.82 -10.25
CA ASN A 69 -0.85 12.09 -10.69
C ASN A 69 -0.63 11.66 -12.14
N LYS A 70 0.31 12.29 -12.81
CA LYS A 70 0.66 11.98 -14.20
C LYS A 70 1.23 10.57 -14.33
N CYS A 71 0.89 9.88 -15.41
CA CYS A 71 1.52 8.64 -15.87
C CYS A 71 1.51 8.58 -17.40
N PHE A 72 2.26 7.68 -17.98
CA PHE A 72 2.23 7.41 -19.42
C PHE A 72 1.46 6.14 -19.72
N GLU A 73 0.62 6.17 -20.72
CA GLU A 73 0.10 4.97 -21.36
C GLU A 73 1.19 4.36 -22.22
N VAL A 74 1.37 3.06 -22.11
CA VAL A 74 2.39 2.30 -22.83
C VAL A 74 1.76 1.08 -23.50
N GLY A 75 2.28 0.73 -24.66
CA GLY A 75 1.83 -0.37 -25.47
C GLY A 75 3.00 -1.18 -26.04
N GLU A 76 2.76 -1.91 -27.15
CA GLU A 76 3.68 -2.93 -27.68
C GLU A 76 5.11 -2.43 -27.97
N SER A 77 5.31 -1.17 -28.27
CA SER A 77 6.59 -0.65 -28.77
C SER A 77 7.23 0.42 -27.88
N GLU A 78 6.50 0.93 -26.90
CA GLU A 78 7.04 1.98 -26.02
C GLU A 78 7.94 1.39 -24.95
N THR A 79 9.21 1.73 -25.03
CA THR A 79 10.21 1.40 -24.00
C THR A 79 11.05 2.60 -23.68
N PHE A 80 11.63 2.62 -22.45
CA PHE A 80 12.48 3.71 -21.99
C PHE A 80 13.79 3.13 -21.49
N THR A 81 14.90 3.42 -22.19
CA THR A 81 16.22 2.87 -21.88
C THR A 81 17.10 3.94 -21.26
N MET A 82 17.73 3.62 -20.13
CA MET A 82 18.67 4.48 -19.41
C MET A 82 20.01 3.77 -19.21
N PRO A 83 21.14 4.45 -19.45
CA PRO A 83 22.46 3.95 -19.08
C PRO A 83 22.59 4.02 -17.56
N LEU A 84 23.23 3.02 -16.97
CA LEU A 84 23.57 3.00 -15.56
C LEU A 84 25.08 3.13 -15.40
N GLY A 85 25.50 3.63 -14.26
CA GLY A 85 26.91 3.64 -13.88
C GLY A 85 27.46 2.23 -13.65
N VAL A 86 28.79 2.13 -13.54
CA VAL A 86 29.42 0.86 -13.15
C VAL A 86 28.90 0.45 -11.77
N ASN A 87 28.36 -0.76 -11.66
CA ASN A 87 27.89 -1.33 -10.42
C ASN A 87 28.90 -2.37 -9.90
N ASP A 88 29.67 -1.98 -8.90
CA ASP A 88 30.71 -2.81 -8.26
C ASP A 88 30.16 -3.64 -7.09
N SER A 89 29.00 -3.28 -6.53
CA SER A 89 28.32 -4.05 -5.49
C SER A 89 27.71 -5.34 -6.03
N ARG A 90 27.38 -5.40 -7.33
CA ARG A 90 26.64 -6.48 -7.99
C ARG A 90 25.30 -6.77 -7.35
N GLN A 91 24.74 -5.75 -6.77
CA GLN A 91 23.42 -5.74 -6.14
C GLN A 91 22.68 -4.50 -6.63
N SER A 92 21.38 -4.60 -6.72
CA SER A 92 20.53 -3.46 -7.03
C SER A 92 19.14 -3.68 -6.48
N ASP A 93 18.49 -2.58 -6.22
CA ASP A 93 17.06 -2.55 -5.94
C ASP A 93 16.37 -1.75 -7.04
N VAL A 94 15.22 -2.24 -7.48
CA VAL A 94 14.39 -1.60 -8.51
C VAL A 94 12.98 -1.44 -7.97
N ILE A 95 12.43 -0.24 -8.09
CA ILE A 95 11.03 0.04 -7.76
C ILE A 95 10.37 0.58 -9.04
N VAL A 96 9.18 0.06 -9.37
CA VAL A 96 8.39 0.52 -10.52
C VAL A 96 6.93 0.68 -10.09
N VAL A 97 6.31 1.79 -10.48
CA VAL A 97 4.87 2.01 -10.31
C VAL A 97 4.20 1.89 -11.67
N TYR A 98 3.29 0.95 -11.77
CA TYR A 98 2.59 0.60 -13.01
C TYR A 98 1.13 0.20 -12.75
N GLU A 99 0.38 0.08 -13.84
CA GLU A 99 -0.97 -0.48 -13.91
C GLU A 99 -1.11 -1.26 -15.21
N THR A 100 -1.77 -2.41 -15.22
CA THR A 100 -2.03 -3.19 -16.45
C THR A 100 -3.46 -3.02 -16.92
N TYR A 101 -3.71 -3.21 -18.22
CA TYR A 101 -5.06 -3.13 -18.78
C TYR A 101 -5.83 -4.45 -18.70
N ASP A 102 -5.19 -5.54 -18.36
CA ASP A 102 -5.84 -6.82 -18.10
C ASP A 102 -5.21 -7.53 -16.87
N THR A 103 -5.89 -8.56 -16.41
CA THR A 103 -5.46 -9.35 -15.24
C THR A 103 -4.89 -10.72 -15.62
N VAL A 104 -4.78 -11.05 -16.90
CA VAL A 104 -4.46 -12.40 -17.39
C VAL A 104 -3.12 -12.44 -18.10
N SER A 105 -2.84 -11.45 -18.96
CA SER A 105 -1.64 -11.43 -19.78
C SER A 105 -0.39 -11.16 -18.96
N GLU A 106 0.69 -11.86 -19.28
CA GLU A 106 1.99 -11.53 -18.71
C GLU A 106 2.50 -10.22 -19.30
N ASN A 107 2.81 -9.26 -18.45
CA ASN A 107 3.29 -7.93 -18.80
C ASN A 107 4.72 -7.73 -18.30
N ALA A 108 5.56 -7.13 -19.13
CA ALA A 108 6.94 -6.81 -18.77
C ALA A 108 7.01 -5.51 -17.97
N LEU A 109 7.79 -5.50 -16.92
CA LEU A 109 7.99 -4.30 -16.10
C LEU A 109 9.31 -3.61 -16.45
N TRP A 110 10.41 -4.35 -16.39
CA TRP A 110 11.75 -3.86 -16.70
C TRP A 110 12.73 -4.98 -16.98
N GLN A 111 13.81 -4.64 -17.68
CA GLN A 111 14.95 -5.50 -17.92
C GLN A 111 16.25 -4.71 -17.77
N MET A 112 17.23 -5.32 -17.13
CA MET A 112 18.59 -4.77 -17.02
C MET A 112 19.53 -5.68 -17.82
N GLN A 113 20.23 -5.10 -18.78
CA GLN A 113 21.27 -5.78 -19.56
C GLN A 113 22.59 -5.61 -18.83
N LEU A 114 23.16 -6.69 -18.32
CA LEU A 114 24.42 -6.70 -17.58
C LEU A 114 25.62 -6.73 -18.51
N ASP A 115 25.56 -7.58 -19.55
CA ASP A 115 26.56 -7.70 -20.61
C ASP A 115 25.90 -8.24 -21.89
N THR A 116 26.69 -8.62 -22.90
CA THR A 116 26.18 -9.10 -24.19
C THR A 116 25.34 -10.39 -24.09
N ALA A 117 25.48 -11.16 -23.01
CA ALA A 117 24.85 -12.48 -22.85
C ALA A 117 23.89 -12.55 -21.65
N ARG A 118 24.06 -11.69 -20.64
CA ARG A 118 23.35 -11.81 -19.38
C ARG A 118 22.42 -10.63 -19.14
N ARG A 119 21.23 -10.98 -18.70
CA ARG A 119 20.18 -10.02 -18.35
C ARG A 119 19.45 -10.46 -17.08
N VAL A 120 18.97 -9.52 -16.34
CA VAL A 120 18.03 -9.68 -15.21
C VAL A 120 16.81 -8.81 -15.47
N GLY A 121 15.67 -9.18 -14.95
CA GLY A 121 14.46 -8.42 -15.22
C GLY A 121 13.25 -8.96 -14.51
N GLN A 122 12.13 -8.32 -14.74
CA GLN A 122 10.87 -8.69 -14.11
C GLN A 122 9.68 -8.47 -15.03
N THR A 123 8.80 -9.45 -15.00
CA THR A 123 7.45 -9.35 -15.55
C THR A 123 6.43 -9.40 -14.41
N THR A 124 5.15 -9.33 -14.74
CA THR A 124 4.07 -9.55 -13.76
C THR A 124 3.95 -11.00 -13.29
N GLN A 125 4.68 -11.94 -13.89
CA GLN A 125 4.59 -13.38 -13.57
C GLN A 125 5.95 -14.05 -13.39
N ARG A 126 7.07 -13.39 -13.75
CA ARG A 126 8.40 -13.99 -13.66
C ARG A 126 9.47 -12.99 -13.21
N ILE A 127 10.43 -13.51 -12.45
CA ILE A 127 11.73 -12.87 -12.23
C ILE A 127 12.74 -13.56 -13.13
N LEU A 128 13.44 -12.78 -13.94
CA LEU A 128 14.54 -13.21 -14.78
C LEU A 128 15.85 -12.92 -14.08
N ASN A 129 16.69 -13.90 -13.87
CA ASN A 129 18.00 -13.71 -13.29
C ASN A 129 19.07 -14.48 -14.08
N ASP A 130 20.35 -14.27 -13.77
CA ASP A 130 21.48 -14.91 -14.45
C ASP A 130 21.56 -16.44 -14.22
N ASN A 131 20.76 -17.00 -13.30
CA ASN A 131 20.67 -18.42 -13.00
C ASN A 131 19.40 -19.09 -13.56
N GLY A 132 18.54 -18.35 -14.27
CA GLY A 132 17.30 -18.88 -14.84
C GLY A 132 16.09 -17.99 -14.60
N GLN A 133 14.91 -18.59 -14.57
CA GLN A 133 13.64 -17.90 -14.34
C GLN A 133 12.97 -18.43 -13.08
N ILE A 134 12.38 -17.54 -12.31
CA ILE A 134 11.51 -17.87 -11.18
C ILE A 134 10.11 -17.37 -11.54
N THR A 135 9.16 -18.29 -11.60
CA THR A 135 7.75 -17.96 -11.86
C THR A 135 7.06 -17.67 -10.53
N TYR A 136 6.30 -16.62 -10.46
CA TYR A 136 5.45 -16.28 -9.34
C TYR A 136 4.11 -15.75 -9.88
N ASP A 137 3.08 -15.89 -9.08
CA ASP A 137 1.76 -15.39 -9.44
C ASP A 137 1.59 -14.00 -8.83
N THR A 138 1.73 -12.97 -9.65
CA THR A 138 1.29 -11.63 -9.28
C THR A 138 0.08 -11.31 -10.13
N ALA A 139 -1.05 -11.09 -9.49
CA ALA A 139 -2.23 -10.63 -10.19
C ALA A 139 -1.90 -9.32 -10.95
N ASN A 140 -2.01 -9.37 -12.29
CA ASN A 140 -2.16 -8.16 -13.08
C ASN A 140 -3.36 -7.40 -12.54
N ARG A 141 -3.22 -6.11 -12.27
CA ARG A 141 -4.28 -5.36 -11.64
C ARG A 141 -4.63 -4.13 -12.47
N LEU A 142 -5.94 -3.91 -12.61
CA LEU A 142 -6.52 -2.70 -13.19
C LEU A 142 -6.44 -1.50 -12.22
N LYS A 143 -5.41 -1.48 -11.37
CA LYS A 143 -5.16 -0.48 -10.32
C LYS A 143 -3.65 -0.26 -10.20
N PRO A 144 -3.19 0.88 -9.70
CA PRO A 144 -1.78 1.12 -9.47
C PRO A 144 -1.12 0.06 -8.58
N VAL A 145 0.06 -0.38 -8.98
CA VAL A 145 0.88 -1.36 -8.26
C VAL A 145 2.26 -0.76 -8.03
N ILE A 146 2.77 -0.87 -6.81
CA ILE A 146 4.17 -0.64 -6.49
C ILE A 146 4.87 -1.99 -6.54
N ASN A 147 5.82 -2.12 -7.44
CA ASN A 147 6.65 -3.30 -7.54
C ASN A 147 8.06 -2.97 -7.02
N TYR A 148 8.53 -3.73 -6.03
CA TYR A 148 9.89 -3.66 -5.52
C TYR A 148 10.58 -5.00 -5.75
N LEU A 149 11.79 -4.97 -6.30
CA LEU A 149 12.63 -6.15 -6.45
C LEU A 149 14.08 -5.84 -6.12
N ALA A 150 14.58 -6.58 -5.16
CA ALA A 150 15.99 -6.61 -4.80
C ALA A 150 16.70 -7.72 -5.56
N GLN A 151 17.80 -7.39 -6.22
CA GLN A 151 18.54 -8.35 -7.04
C GLN A 151 20.04 -8.42 -6.72
N SER A 152 20.62 -9.57 -6.95
CA SER A 152 22.07 -9.77 -6.99
C SER A 152 22.44 -10.66 -8.18
N TRP A 153 23.63 -10.46 -8.74
CA TRP A 153 24.13 -11.25 -9.88
C TRP A 153 25.59 -11.63 -9.72
N ARG A 154 25.98 -12.69 -10.42
CA ARG A 154 27.33 -13.24 -10.38
C ARG A 154 28.08 -12.95 -11.68
N THR A 155 28.62 -11.77 -11.84
CA THR A 155 29.57 -11.49 -12.91
C THR A 155 30.96 -11.35 -12.33
N PRO A 156 31.99 -11.96 -12.92
CA PRO A 156 33.38 -11.78 -12.44
C PRO A 156 33.92 -10.38 -12.69
N GLU A 157 33.33 -9.63 -13.64
CA GLU A 157 33.77 -8.31 -14.06
C GLU A 157 32.77 -7.23 -13.63
N LEU A 158 33.30 -6.01 -13.44
CA LEU A 158 32.47 -4.83 -13.26
C LEU A 158 31.66 -4.57 -14.54
N CYS A 159 30.41 -4.24 -14.41
CA CYS A 159 29.54 -3.90 -15.54
C CYS A 159 28.94 -2.52 -15.39
N ALA A 160 28.70 -1.87 -16.54
CA ALA A 160 27.86 -0.68 -16.63
C ALA A 160 26.55 -1.10 -17.33
N PRO A 161 25.56 -1.57 -16.59
CA PRO A 161 24.34 -2.09 -17.17
C PRO A 161 23.49 -0.99 -17.78
N THR A 162 22.54 -1.38 -18.63
CA THR A 162 21.45 -0.52 -19.07
C THR A 162 20.14 -1.04 -18.52
N LEU A 163 19.30 -0.18 -17.95
CA LEU A 163 17.95 -0.49 -17.52
C LEU A 163 16.97 -0.05 -18.61
N THR A 164 16.09 -0.96 -19.02
CA THR A 164 14.99 -0.66 -19.93
C THR A 164 13.66 -0.97 -19.25
N LEU A 165 12.79 0.02 -19.18
CA LEU A 165 11.43 -0.10 -18.66
C LEU A 165 10.46 -0.56 -19.76
N CYS A 166 9.34 -1.16 -19.37
CA CYS A 166 8.23 -1.60 -20.22
C CYS A 166 8.62 -2.72 -21.18
N THR A 167 9.71 -3.42 -20.95
CA THR A 167 10.10 -4.63 -21.71
C THR A 167 10.88 -5.59 -20.83
N ALA A 168 10.64 -6.89 -20.98
CA ALA A 168 11.44 -7.97 -20.44
C ALA A 168 11.20 -9.23 -21.28
N ASP A 169 12.28 -9.93 -21.65
CA ASP A 169 12.23 -11.17 -22.41
C ASP A 169 11.39 -11.07 -23.71
N SER A 170 11.47 -9.90 -24.37
CA SER A 170 10.69 -9.54 -25.58
C SER A 170 9.18 -9.38 -25.36
N LEU A 171 8.71 -9.36 -24.13
CA LEU A 171 7.34 -9.00 -23.78
C LEU A 171 7.24 -7.48 -23.59
N PRO A 172 6.13 -6.84 -23.94
CA PRO A 172 5.84 -5.44 -23.63
C PRO A 172 5.12 -5.29 -22.27
N LEU A 173 4.95 -4.04 -21.84
CA LEU A 173 3.93 -3.65 -20.88
C LEU A 173 2.70 -3.12 -21.64
N TYR A 174 1.55 -3.70 -21.36
CA TYR A 174 0.25 -3.16 -21.75
C TYR A 174 -0.40 -2.50 -20.53
N GLY A 175 -0.35 -1.18 -20.48
CA GLY A 175 -0.87 -0.50 -19.32
C GLY A 175 -0.35 0.93 -19.19
N ARG A 176 -0.03 1.29 -17.95
CA ARG A 176 0.49 2.60 -17.59
C ARG A 176 1.76 2.46 -16.76
N ILE A 177 2.66 3.41 -16.91
CA ILE A 177 3.85 3.55 -16.06
C ILE A 177 3.91 4.98 -15.52
N ALA A 178 4.16 5.11 -14.22
CA ALA A 178 4.16 6.41 -13.55
C ALA A 178 5.55 6.80 -13.04
N GLU A 179 6.28 5.85 -12.46
CA GLU A 179 7.54 6.14 -11.78
C GLU A 179 8.44 4.90 -11.73
N ALA A 180 9.75 5.11 -11.85
CA ALA A 180 10.73 4.05 -11.68
C ALA A 180 11.99 4.57 -10.97
N MET A 181 12.53 3.74 -10.08
CA MET A 181 13.73 4.00 -9.31
C MET A 181 14.70 2.83 -9.44
N TYR A 182 15.99 3.15 -9.54
CA TYR A 182 17.06 2.18 -9.50
C TYR A 182 18.09 2.61 -8.46
N PHE A 183 18.48 1.67 -7.62
CA PHE A 183 19.56 1.81 -6.65
C PHE A 183 20.71 0.89 -7.08
N ASP A 184 21.91 1.40 -7.17
CA ASP A 184 23.11 0.66 -7.57
C ASP A 184 23.69 -0.23 -6.46
N HIS A 185 22.95 -0.36 -5.35
CA HIS A 185 23.27 -1.20 -4.20
C HIS A 185 21.97 -1.62 -3.50
N ARG A 186 22.08 -2.56 -2.57
CA ARG A 186 20.96 -2.91 -1.68
C ARG A 186 20.70 -1.77 -0.70
N ILE A 187 19.48 -1.26 -0.68
CA ILE A 187 19.06 -0.30 0.35
C ILE A 187 18.59 -1.02 1.62
N SER A 188 18.57 -0.31 2.75
CA SER A 188 18.08 -0.86 4.01
C SER A 188 16.56 -1.08 3.98
N ASP A 189 16.07 -2.03 4.77
CA ASP A 189 14.63 -2.30 4.88
C ASP A 189 13.83 -1.05 5.27
N THR A 190 14.38 -0.22 6.17
CA THR A 190 13.77 1.07 6.51
C THR A 190 13.68 2.00 5.31
N ALA A 191 14.72 2.07 4.47
CA ALA A 191 14.68 2.90 3.26
C ALA A 191 13.67 2.34 2.24
N VAL A 192 13.53 1.02 2.13
CA VAL A 192 12.47 0.39 1.33
C VAL A 192 11.11 0.87 1.81
N ILE A 193 10.82 0.75 3.12
CA ILE A 193 9.54 1.18 3.71
C ILE A 193 9.29 2.68 3.45
N GLN A 194 10.28 3.55 3.61
CA GLN A 194 10.15 4.98 3.34
C GLN A 194 9.77 5.25 1.87
N TRP A 195 10.45 4.60 0.90
CA TRP A 195 10.16 4.78 -0.52
C TRP A 195 8.79 4.21 -0.93
N ILE A 196 8.43 3.02 -0.45
CA ILE A 196 7.12 2.45 -0.76
C ILE A 196 5.99 3.22 -0.08
N SER A 197 6.21 3.80 1.12
CA SER A 197 5.24 4.67 1.79
C SER A 197 4.99 5.96 0.99
N TYR A 198 6.07 6.60 0.50
CA TYR A 198 5.97 7.72 -0.42
C TYR A 198 5.09 7.38 -1.63
N LEU A 199 5.38 6.26 -2.29
CA LEU A 199 4.63 5.82 -3.48
C LEU A 199 3.19 5.42 -3.13
N ALA A 200 2.98 4.81 -1.97
CA ALA A 200 1.66 4.42 -1.49
C ALA A 200 0.73 5.63 -1.29
N VAL A 201 1.22 6.68 -0.64
CA VAL A 201 0.47 7.93 -0.48
C VAL A 201 0.24 8.58 -1.85
N LYS A 202 1.27 8.66 -2.70
CA LYS A 202 1.18 9.34 -4.00
C LYS A 202 0.21 8.65 -4.96
N TYR A 203 0.21 7.33 -5.02
CA TYR A 203 -0.57 6.57 -6.00
C TYR A 203 -1.79 5.86 -5.42
N GLY A 204 -2.12 6.08 -4.14
CA GLY A 204 -3.27 5.47 -3.48
C GLY A 204 -3.16 3.95 -3.34
N VAL A 205 -1.94 3.45 -3.12
CA VAL A 205 -1.68 2.01 -2.97
C VAL A 205 -1.69 1.64 -1.50
N THR A 206 -2.48 0.65 -1.13
CA THR A 206 -2.49 0.11 0.22
C THR A 206 -1.33 -0.87 0.40
N LEU A 207 -0.43 -0.57 1.34
CA LEU A 207 0.64 -1.49 1.74
C LEU A 207 0.08 -2.51 2.73
N ALA A 208 0.40 -3.78 2.49
CA ALA A 208 -0.05 -4.84 3.39
C ALA A 208 0.80 -4.86 4.66
N GLN A 209 0.13 -4.86 5.81
CA GLN A 209 0.70 -5.20 7.12
C GLN A 209 1.99 -4.45 7.51
N THR A 210 2.10 -3.16 7.18
CA THR A 210 3.26 -2.36 7.53
C THR A 210 2.85 -0.93 7.89
N ASP A 211 3.61 -0.32 8.79
CA ASP A 211 3.51 1.10 9.06
C ASP A 211 4.00 1.90 7.83
N TYR A 212 3.43 3.08 7.59
CA TYR A 212 3.96 3.99 6.58
C TYR A 212 4.89 4.99 7.26
N LEU A 213 6.04 5.20 6.67
CA LEU A 213 7.06 6.12 7.17
C LEU A 213 7.28 7.29 6.22
N ASP A 214 7.45 8.49 6.77
CA ASP A 214 8.00 9.62 6.03
C ASP A 214 9.51 9.47 5.79
N SER A 215 10.13 10.41 5.07
CA SER A 215 11.57 10.41 4.82
C SER A 215 12.42 10.56 6.08
N HIS A 216 11.85 11.05 7.18
CA HIS A 216 12.48 11.23 8.49
C HIS A 216 12.21 10.06 9.45
N ARG A 217 11.52 8.99 8.99
CA ARG A 217 11.11 7.80 9.76
C ARG A 217 10.00 8.06 10.78
N ASN A 218 9.29 9.14 10.67
CA ASN A 218 8.08 9.32 11.46
C ASN A 218 6.99 8.41 10.90
N VAL A 219 6.23 7.79 11.80
CA VAL A 219 5.06 6.98 11.42
C VAL A 219 3.94 7.92 11.00
N ILE A 220 3.53 7.84 9.72
CA ILE A 220 2.40 8.61 9.17
C ILE A 220 1.13 7.75 9.06
N TRP A 221 1.28 6.44 9.11
CA TRP A 221 0.20 5.47 9.28
C TRP A 221 0.68 4.33 10.17
N ASP A 222 -0.06 4.04 11.24
CA ASP A 222 0.32 3.06 12.27
C ASP A 222 -0.51 1.78 12.12
N TYR A 223 -0.05 0.88 11.27
CA TYR A 223 -0.64 -0.44 11.11
C TYR A 223 -0.57 -1.27 12.41
N THR A 224 0.53 -1.12 13.15
CA THR A 224 0.78 -1.89 14.36
C THR A 224 -0.31 -1.69 15.41
N HIS A 225 -0.84 -0.47 15.53
CA HIS A 225 -1.92 -0.16 16.47
C HIS A 225 -3.32 -0.29 15.84
N TYR A 226 -3.45 -0.18 14.50
CA TYR A 226 -4.74 -0.17 13.80
C TYR A 226 -4.83 -1.22 12.68
N PRO A 227 -4.53 -2.51 12.97
CA PRO A 227 -4.53 -3.56 11.94
C PRO A 227 -5.91 -3.82 11.33
N ASP A 228 -6.99 -3.47 12.03
CA ASP A 228 -8.37 -3.66 11.58
C ASP A 228 -8.80 -2.60 10.54
N TYR A 229 -8.01 -1.53 10.34
CA TYR A 229 -8.30 -0.44 9.40
C TYR A 229 -7.35 -0.42 8.21
N CYS A 230 -6.88 -1.56 7.76
CA CYS A 230 -5.86 -1.69 6.73
C CYS A 230 -6.39 -2.20 5.37
N THR A 231 -7.70 -2.31 5.20
CA THR A 231 -8.28 -2.84 3.95
C THR A 231 -8.10 -1.88 2.78
N SER A 232 -8.21 -0.58 3.03
CA SER A 232 -7.90 0.47 2.06
C SER A 232 -7.28 1.64 2.80
N ILE A 233 -6.07 2.04 2.41
CA ILE A 233 -5.33 3.14 3.04
C ILE A 233 -4.99 4.14 1.95
N ALA A 234 -5.34 5.40 2.17
CA ALA A 234 -5.00 6.50 1.28
C ALA A 234 -4.73 7.77 2.09
N GLY A 235 -3.91 8.66 1.56
CA GLY A 235 -3.52 9.85 2.31
C GLY A 235 -3.17 11.05 1.44
N VAL A 236 -3.16 12.20 2.08
CA VAL A 236 -2.66 13.46 1.56
C VAL A 236 -1.54 13.95 2.47
N GLY A 237 -0.57 14.66 1.90
CA GLY A 237 0.55 15.17 2.67
C GLY A 237 1.68 15.69 1.81
N ARG A 238 2.71 16.18 2.49
CA ARG A 238 3.92 16.71 1.85
C ARG A 238 5.17 16.22 2.55
N ASP A 239 6.14 15.79 1.74
CA ASP A 239 7.50 15.42 2.14
C ASP A 239 8.48 15.89 1.06
N ASP A 240 9.13 17.01 1.31
CA ASP A 240 10.01 17.66 0.34
C ASP A 240 11.26 16.83 0.03
N SER A 241 11.72 15.99 0.97
CA SER A 241 12.92 15.16 0.80
C SER A 241 12.75 14.08 -0.28
N VAL A 242 11.51 13.61 -0.50
CA VAL A 242 11.15 12.65 -1.56
C VAL A 242 10.26 13.28 -2.64
N GLY A 243 10.03 14.60 -2.55
CA GLY A 243 9.22 15.33 -3.52
C GLY A 243 7.75 14.90 -3.56
N LEU A 244 7.20 14.46 -2.43
CA LEU A 244 5.78 14.19 -2.26
C LEU A 244 5.01 15.49 -2.04
N TYR A 245 3.94 15.67 -2.78
CA TYR A 245 2.98 16.75 -2.56
C TYR A 245 1.59 16.31 -3.00
N GLN A 246 0.97 15.44 -2.20
CA GLN A 246 -0.35 14.87 -2.47
C GLN A 246 -1.43 15.68 -1.75
N LYS A 247 -2.39 16.21 -2.50
CA LYS A 247 -3.43 17.11 -1.98
C LYS A 247 -4.82 16.51 -2.03
N GLN A 248 -5.01 15.46 -2.83
CA GLN A 248 -6.25 14.71 -2.95
C GLN A 248 -5.93 13.27 -3.38
N THR A 249 -6.73 12.30 -2.92
CA THR A 249 -6.44 10.87 -3.14
C THR A 249 -7.72 10.06 -3.30
N TYR A 250 -7.67 9.04 -4.17
CA TYR A 250 -8.66 7.96 -4.24
C TYR A 250 -8.30 6.87 -3.25
N PHE A 251 -9.31 6.23 -2.68
CA PHE A 251 -9.16 4.93 -2.06
C PHE A 251 -9.08 3.83 -3.14
N ALA A 252 -8.42 2.72 -2.79
CA ALA A 252 -8.12 1.65 -3.72
C ALA A 252 -9.34 1.05 -4.44
N ASP A 253 -10.51 1.10 -3.82
CA ASP A 253 -11.79 0.63 -4.34
C ASP A 253 -12.61 1.72 -5.06
N ASN A 254 -12.07 2.94 -5.17
CA ASN A 254 -12.70 4.13 -5.75
C ASN A 254 -14.04 4.55 -5.08
N GLN A 255 -14.34 4.06 -3.88
CA GLN A 255 -15.59 4.38 -3.20
C GLN A 255 -15.53 5.71 -2.46
N MET A 256 -14.35 6.21 -2.18
CA MET A 256 -14.15 7.45 -1.44
C MET A 256 -12.96 8.23 -2.00
N ILE A 257 -13.08 9.56 -1.94
CA ILE A 257 -11.99 10.51 -2.23
C ILE A 257 -11.82 11.39 -1.01
N VAL A 258 -10.59 11.61 -0.60
CA VAL A 258 -10.24 12.58 0.45
C VAL A 258 -9.30 13.62 -0.12
N GLY A 259 -9.46 14.87 0.28
CA GLY A 259 -8.55 15.92 -0.14
C GLY A 259 -8.61 17.15 0.75
N ILE A 260 -7.67 18.06 0.51
CA ILE A 260 -7.60 19.35 1.19
C ILE A 260 -8.29 20.39 0.32
N VAL A 261 -9.18 21.19 0.93
CA VAL A 261 -9.90 22.27 0.24
C VAL A 261 -8.93 23.41 -0.04
N GLY A 262 -8.83 23.81 -1.30
CA GLY A 262 -8.06 25.00 -1.69
C GLY A 262 -8.67 26.30 -1.13
N ALA A 263 -7.88 27.36 -1.11
CA ALA A 263 -8.26 28.66 -0.54
C ALA A 263 -9.49 29.33 -1.21
N ASN A 264 -9.90 28.87 -2.38
CA ASN A 264 -11.06 29.40 -3.12
C ASN A 264 -12.19 28.38 -3.13
N TYR A 265 -13.19 28.59 -2.32
CA TYR A 265 -14.37 27.75 -2.12
C TYR A 265 -15.27 27.54 -3.36
N ASP A 266 -15.10 28.34 -4.41
CA ASP A 266 -15.97 28.35 -5.61
C ASP A 266 -15.52 27.39 -6.72
N SER A 267 -14.44 26.63 -6.51
CA SER A 267 -13.93 25.64 -7.47
C SER A 267 -14.41 24.23 -7.10
N PRO A 268 -14.53 23.29 -8.04
CA PRO A 268 -14.82 21.90 -7.70
C PRO A 268 -13.84 21.41 -6.63
N LEU A 269 -14.37 20.75 -5.58
CA LEU A 269 -13.58 20.31 -4.43
C LEU A 269 -12.39 19.46 -4.86
N GLN A 270 -12.62 18.54 -5.81
CA GLN A 270 -11.55 17.80 -6.48
C GLN A 270 -11.25 18.40 -7.86
N THR A 271 -10.03 18.25 -8.32
CA THR A 271 -9.59 18.59 -9.67
C THR A 271 -9.19 17.32 -10.43
N VAL A 272 -9.03 17.44 -11.75
CA VAL A 272 -8.57 16.29 -12.57
C VAL A 272 -7.14 15.88 -12.20
N ASN A 273 -6.30 16.84 -11.82
CA ASN A 273 -4.91 16.62 -11.45
C ASN A 273 -4.67 17.04 -10.01
N ASN A 274 -3.83 16.31 -9.31
CA ASN A 274 -3.37 16.69 -7.99
C ASN A 274 -2.66 18.07 -7.99
N GLU A 275 -1.89 18.37 -9.04
CA GLU A 275 -1.19 19.66 -9.20
C GLU A 275 -2.13 20.87 -9.33
N ASP A 276 -3.33 20.69 -9.89
CA ASP A 276 -4.33 21.76 -10.09
C ASP A 276 -5.08 22.11 -8.80
N ASN A 277 -5.01 21.27 -7.77
CA ASN A 277 -5.55 21.61 -6.46
C ASN A 277 -4.71 22.71 -5.83
N ALA A 278 -5.34 23.87 -5.59
CA ALA A 278 -4.67 25.10 -5.12
C ALA A 278 -4.31 25.08 -3.63
N SER A 279 -4.64 24.02 -2.88
CA SER A 279 -4.30 23.90 -1.46
C SER A 279 -2.79 23.86 -1.23
N VAL A 280 -2.38 24.33 -0.05
CA VAL A 280 -0.98 24.34 0.38
C VAL A 280 -0.87 23.48 1.64
N ILE A 281 0.05 22.52 1.60
CA ILE A 281 0.40 21.66 2.74
C ILE A 281 1.83 22.00 3.14
N ALA A 282 2.11 22.09 4.44
CA ALA A 282 3.48 22.26 4.93
C ALA A 282 4.25 20.93 4.88
N ASP A 283 5.58 21.03 4.78
CA ASP A 283 6.44 19.86 4.81
C ASP A 283 6.31 19.10 6.14
N GLY A 284 6.17 17.78 6.08
CA GLY A 284 5.95 16.92 7.25
C GLY A 284 4.49 16.82 7.74
N ASP A 285 3.54 17.50 7.08
CA ASP A 285 2.13 17.41 7.42
C ASP A 285 1.43 16.31 6.60
N PHE A 286 0.70 15.40 7.29
CA PHE A 286 -0.04 14.32 6.64
C PHE A 286 -1.41 14.11 7.29
N ILE A 287 -2.36 13.69 6.45
CA ILE A 287 -3.66 13.14 6.84
C ILE A 287 -3.78 11.81 6.10
N VAL A 288 -3.75 10.71 6.83
CA VAL A 288 -3.85 9.35 6.26
C VAL A 288 -5.09 8.69 6.83
N VAL A 289 -5.87 8.09 5.96
CA VAL A 289 -7.15 7.45 6.29
C VAL A 289 -7.05 5.97 5.99
N GLY A 290 -7.47 5.15 6.94
CA GLY A 290 -7.61 3.71 6.77
C GLY A 290 -9.05 3.27 7.01
N MET A 291 -9.48 2.24 6.27
CA MET A 291 -10.83 1.68 6.31
C MET A 291 -10.84 0.26 6.85
N ASP A 292 -11.92 -0.10 7.56
CA ASP A 292 -12.14 -1.44 8.11
C ASP A 292 -12.58 -2.50 7.06
N GLY A 293 -12.84 -2.07 5.83
CA GLY A 293 -13.25 -2.95 4.73
C GLY A 293 -14.73 -3.33 4.72
N VAL A 294 -15.54 -2.72 5.57
CA VAL A 294 -16.98 -3.02 5.66
C VAL A 294 -17.79 -2.23 4.61
N LEU A 295 -17.25 -1.19 3.99
CA LEU A 295 -17.89 -0.57 2.82
C LEU A 295 -17.84 -1.55 1.62
N PRO A 296 -18.96 -1.79 0.94
CA PRO A 296 -20.28 -1.16 1.06
C PRO A 296 -21.31 -1.99 1.88
N ALA A 297 -20.98 -2.53 3.02
CA ALA A 297 -21.92 -3.30 3.83
C ALA A 297 -22.35 -2.54 5.09
N VAL A 298 -23.59 -2.73 5.51
CA VAL A 298 -24.12 -2.18 6.77
C VAL A 298 -23.58 -2.99 7.94
N SER A 299 -22.89 -2.33 8.89
CA SER A 299 -22.23 -3.01 10.00
C SER A 299 -23.00 -2.95 11.32
N GLU A 300 -23.65 -1.84 11.67
CA GLU A 300 -24.26 -1.63 12.98
C GLU A 300 -25.45 -0.65 12.95
N ILE A 301 -26.27 -0.73 13.99
CA ILE A 301 -27.33 0.22 14.30
C ILE A 301 -26.98 0.89 15.62
N TYR A 302 -27.01 2.22 15.67
CA TYR A 302 -26.91 2.93 16.94
C TYR A 302 -27.85 4.14 17.00
N THR A 303 -28.06 4.68 18.19
CA THR A 303 -28.98 5.80 18.43
C THR A 303 -28.22 7.02 18.93
N GLN A 304 -28.44 8.17 18.30
CA GLN A 304 -27.91 9.46 18.71
C GLN A 304 -29.02 10.51 18.70
N SER A 305 -29.09 11.32 19.75
CA SER A 305 -30.06 12.44 19.87
C SER A 305 -31.52 12.04 19.61
N GLY A 306 -31.89 10.77 19.84
CA GLY A 306 -33.23 10.25 19.58
C GLY A 306 -33.47 9.72 18.17
N GLU A 307 -32.47 9.83 17.29
CA GLU A 307 -32.51 9.24 15.94
C GLU A 307 -31.72 7.93 15.93
N THR A 308 -32.19 6.96 15.15
CA THR A 308 -31.53 5.67 14.95
C THR A 308 -30.85 5.68 13.59
N TYR A 309 -29.60 5.20 13.56
CA TYR A 309 -28.75 5.18 12.37
C TYR A 309 -28.26 3.75 12.07
N GLU A 310 -28.16 3.47 10.80
CA GLU A 310 -27.50 2.28 10.26
C GLU A 310 -26.13 2.71 9.72
N VAL A 311 -25.05 2.14 10.27
CA VAL A 311 -23.67 2.51 9.98
C VAL A 311 -23.17 1.83 8.72
N ILE A 312 -22.49 2.57 7.87
CA ILE A 312 -21.85 2.10 6.64
C ILE A 312 -20.34 2.26 6.78
N GLY A 313 -19.67 1.18 7.17
CA GLY A 313 -18.21 1.16 7.31
C GLY A 313 -17.66 2.07 8.40
N ARG A 314 -16.46 1.78 8.82
CA ARG A 314 -15.70 2.60 9.78
C ARG A 314 -14.34 2.94 9.22
N SER A 315 -13.86 4.11 9.55
CA SER A 315 -12.56 4.59 9.13
C SER A 315 -11.86 5.28 10.29
N ILE A 316 -10.55 5.23 10.27
CA ILE A 316 -9.69 6.02 11.16
C ILE A 316 -8.92 7.03 10.32
N VAL A 317 -8.78 8.23 10.84
CA VAL A 317 -7.93 9.29 10.29
C VAL A 317 -6.75 9.48 11.22
N GLN A 318 -5.56 9.30 10.73
CA GLN A 318 -4.32 9.66 11.41
C GLN A 318 -3.81 11.01 10.91
N VAL A 319 -3.50 11.89 11.84
CA VAL A 319 -3.00 13.25 11.56
C VAL A 319 -1.61 13.39 12.13
N THR A 320 -0.66 13.84 11.32
CA THR A 320 0.72 14.10 11.75
C THR A 320 1.15 15.51 11.38
N GLY A 321 2.16 16.03 12.08
CA GLY A 321 2.58 17.41 11.92
C GLY A 321 1.53 18.39 12.44
N ASN A 322 1.24 19.43 11.66
CA ASN A 322 0.20 20.42 11.97
C ASN A 322 -1.02 20.26 11.06
N ALA A 323 -1.24 19.07 10.49
CA ALA A 323 -2.27 18.88 9.46
C ALA A 323 -3.71 19.04 10.01
N TYR A 324 -3.91 19.09 11.32
CA TYR A 324 -5.19 19.41 11.98
C TYR A 324 -5.75 20.82 11.62
N ILE A 325 -4.90 21.73 11.10
CA ILE A 325 -5.34 23.06 10.68
C ILE A 325 -6.02 23.09 9.31
N TYR A 326 -5.88 22.03 8.51
CA TYR A 326 -6.40 22.03 7.15
C TYR A 326 -7.89 21.75 7.12
N ASN A 327 -8.56 22.50 6.24
CA ASN A 327 -9.93 22.21 5.86
C ASN A 327 -9.93 21.11 4.79
N THR A 328 -10.67 20.05 5.03
CA THR A 328 -10.71 18.89 4.15
C THR A 328 -12.10 18.63 3.59
N PHE A 329 -12.15 17.84 2.52
CA PHE A 329 -13.38 17.26 1.99
C PHE A 329 -13.28 15.73 1.94
N VAL A 330 -14.45 15.09 2.02
CA VAL A 330 -14.65 13.69 1.73
C VAL A 330 -15.74 13.57 0.68
N LEU A 331 -15.49 12.80 -0.36
CA LEU A 331 -16.48 12.44 -1.38
C LEU A 331 -16.76 10.95 -1.26
N LEU A 332 -18.02 10.57 -1.18
CA LEU A 332 -18.47 9.17 -1.09
C LEU A 332 -19.26 8.81 -2.34
N ASP A 333 -18.88 7.73 -3.03
CA ASP A 333 -19.57 7.23 -4.20
C ASP A 333 -21.03 6.87 -3.86
N THR A 334 -22.00 7.46 -4.58
CA THR A 334 -23.42 7.15 -4.40
C THR A 334 -23.74 5.69 -4.72
N GLY A 335 -23.03 5.07 -5.68
CA GLY A 335 -23.16 3.66 -6.02
C GLY A 335 -22.73 2.71 -4.88
N ALA A 336 -21.75 3.11 -4.10
CA ALA A 336 -21.36 2.35 -2.91
C ALA A 336 -22.49 2.31 -1.87
N VAL A 337 -23.20 3.45 -1.68
CA VAL A 337 -24.34 3.53 -0.75
C VAL A 337 -25.55 2.75 -1.30
N GLU A 338 -25.84 2.86 -2.61
CA GLU A 338 -26.91 2.08 -3.25
C GLU A 338 -26.69 0.57 -3.11
N THR A 339 -25.46 0.12 -3.22
CA THR A 339 -25.09 -1.30 -3.04
C THR A 339 -25.41 -1.79 -1.63
N CYS A 340 -25.19 -0.96 -0.60
CA CYS A 340 -25.48 -1.30 0.79
C CYS A 340 -26.98 -1.43 1.08
N HIS A 341 -27.78 -0.55 0.49
CA HIS A 341 -29.21 -0.41 0.84
C HIS A 341 -30.15 -1.04 -0.20
N GLY A 342 -29.62 -1.56 -1.32
CA GLY A 342 -30.39 -2.24 -2.36
C GLY A 342 -31.34 -1.34 -3.18
N ALA A 343 -31.30 -0.04 -2.94
CA ALA A 343 -32.02 0.99 -3.71
C ALA A 343 -31.35 2.35 -3.51
N SER A 344 -31.58 3.27 -4.43
CA SER A 344 -31.17 4.68 -4.27
C SER A 344 -31.71 5.23 -2.96
N PRO A 345 -30.87 5.66 -2.02
CA PRO A 345 -31.34 6.17 -0.74
C PRO A 345 -32.16 7.42 -0.95
N SER A 346 -33.26 7.54 -0.19
CA SER A 346 -34.12 8.74 -0.23
C SER A 346 -33.43 10.00 0.32
N SER A 347 -32.29 9.83 1.02
CA SER A 347 -31.45 10.89 1.59
C SER A 347 -29.99 10.45 1.57
N ALA A 348 -29.07 11.43 1.51
CA ALA A 348 -27.65 11.16 1.66
C ALA A 348 -27.32 10.69 3.09
N PRO A 349 -26.34 9.78 3.27
CA PRO A 349 -25.84 9.47 4.60
C PRO A 349 -25.29 10.70 5.31
N VAL A 350 -25.28 10.69 6.65
CA VAL A 350 -24.49 11.64 7.44
C VAL A 350 -23.09 11.06 7.67
N LEU A 351 -22.08 11.93 7.73
CA LEU A 351 -20.76 11.55 8.18
C LEU A 351 -20.70 11.84 9.69
N LEU A 352 -20.39 10.82 10.47
CA LEU A 352 -20.29 10.86 11.91
C LEU A 352 -18.83 10.76 12.31
N VAL A 353 -18.35 11.70 13.14
CA VAL A 353 -16.97 11.75 13.58
C VAL A 353 -16.88 11.57 15.09
N ASP A 354 -16.16 10.55 15.51
CA ASP A 354 -15.75 10.33 16.89
C ASP A 354 -14.43 11.06 17.15
N ARG A 355 -14.53 12.22 17.78
CA ARG A 355 -13.39 13.08 18.14
C ARG A 355 -12.60 12.56 19.33
N SER A 356 -13.15 11.62 20.10
CA SER A 356 -12.44 11.03 21.25
C SER A 356 -11.26 10.17 20.83
N GLY A 357 -11.18 9.79 19.54
CA GLY A 357 -10.14 8.92 19.01
C GLY A 357 -10.18 7.48 19.56
N THR A 358 -11.30 7.06 20.18
CA THR A 358 -11.46 5.71 20.75
C THR A 358 -12.02 4.70 19.75
N GLY A 359 -12.76 5.17 18.75
CA GLY A 359 -13.49 4.31 17.79
C GLY A 359 -14.73 3.65 18.38
N GLU A 360 -15.16 4.05 19.59
CA GLU A 360 -16.34 3.51 20.27
C GLU A 360 -17.64 4.16 19.81
N PHE A 361 -17.55 5.31 19.15
CA PHE A 361 -18.69 6.11 18.66
C PHE A 361 -19.76 6.31 19.74
N PRO A 362 -19.45 6.99 20.86
CA PRO A 362 -20.35 7.11 21.99
C PRO A 362 -21.61 7.92 21.61
N ALA A 363 -22.77 7.38 21.92
CA ALA A 363 -24.06 8.00 21.59
C ALA A 363 -24.16 9.40 22.20
N GLY A 364 -24.51 10.41 21.38
CA GLY A 364 -24.67 11.81 21.78
C GLY A 364 -23.38 12.63 21.84
N GLU A 365 -22.22 12.05 21.57
CA GLU A 365 -20.92 12.73 21.62
C GLU A 365 -20.25 12.88 20.25
N MET A 366 -20.83 12.28 19.18
CA MET A 366 -20.27 12.38 17.84
C MET A 366 -20.66 13.68 17.15
N GLU A 367 -19.72 14.21 16.39
CA GLU A 367 -20.00 15.31 15.45
C GLU A 367 -20.72 14.77 14.21
N GLN A 368 -21.80 15.42 13.83
CA GLN A 368 -22.55 15.12 12.61
C GLN A 368 -22.20 16.11 11.50
N ILE A 369 -21.71 15.61 10.37
CA ILE A 369 -21.42 16.39 9.18
C ILE A 369 -22.41 15.97 8.09
N VAL A 370 -23.29 16.89 7.70
CA VAL A 370 -24.31 16.63 6.70
C VAL A 370 -23.74 16.74 5.29
N CYS A 371 -24.27 15.92 4.39
CA CYS A 371 -23.97 16.03 2.97
C CYS A 371 -24.44 17.40 2.44
N THR A 372 -23.56 18.09 1.73
CA THR A 372 -23.84 19.42 1.16
C THR A 372 -24.37 19.37 -0.27
N GLY A 373 -24.33 18.21 -0.92
CA GLY A 373 -24.81 18.00 -2.29
C GLY A 373 -24.19 16.76 -2.93
N THR A 374 -24.44 16.61 -4.21
CA THR A 374 -23.83 15.56 -5.04
C THR A 374 -23.07 16.21 -6.19
N ASP A 375 -21.86 15.74 -6.49
CA ASP A 375 -21.09 16.23 -7.62
C ASP A 375 -21.59 15.66 -8.97
N SER A 376 -21.02 16.16 -10.06
CA SER A 376 -21.37 15.72 -11.42
C SER A 376 -20.91 14.28 -11.76
N THR A 377 -20.08 13.68 -10.93
CA THR A 377 -19.53 12.33 -11.09
C THR A 377 -20.21 11.30 -10.20
N GLY A 378 -21.20 11.72 -9.41
CA GLY A 378 -22.02 10.82 -8.59
C GLY A 378 -21.45 10.59 -7.19
N HIS A 379 -20.82 11.59 -6.56
CA HIS A 379 -20.37 11.48 -5.18
C HIS A 379 -21.17 12.39 -4.26
N PHE A 380 -21.55 11.90 -3.09
CA PHE A 380 -21.99 12.73 -1.96
C PHE A 380 -20.83 13.56 -1.43
N ILE A 381 -21.07 14.86 -1.18
CA ILE A 381 -20.04 15.83 -0.80
C ILE A 381 -20.14 16.15 0.69
N TYR A 382 -19.04 15.92 1.41
CA TYR A 382 -18.83 16.37 2.78
C TYR A 382 -17.64 17.32 2.78
N ASN A 383 -17.82 18.53 3.22
CA ASN A 383 -16.78 19.57 3.24
C ASN A 383 -16.70 20.26 4.61
N ASN A 384 -15.73 21.15 4.78
CA ASN A 384 -15.47 21.86 6.03
C ASN A 384 -15.10 20.91 7.19
N ILE A 385 -14.38 19.86 6.88
CA ILE A 385 -13.94 18.88 7.86
C ILE A 385 -12.55 19.24 8.34
N HIS A 386 -12.40 19.45 9.65
CA HIS A 386 -11.12 19.58 10.33
C HIS A 386 -10.90 18.33 11.16
N TRP A 387 -9.87 17.57 10.83
CA TRP A 387 -9.53 16.36 11.57
C TRP A 387 -8.67 16.68 12.78
N ASP A 388 -8.76 15.82 13.84
CA ASP A 388 -7.90 15.88 15.02
C ASP A 388 -7.88 17.25 15.70
N THR A 389 -9.05 17.82 15.91
CA THR A 389 -9.19 19.16 16.49
C THR A 389 -8.73 19.24 17.96
N ASP A 390 -8.66 18.12 18.65
CA ASP A 390 -8.13 17.99 20.02
C ASP A 390 -6.62 17.67 20.05
N GLN A 391 -5.99 17.47 18.87
CA GLN A 391 -4.57 17.15 18.71
C GLN A 391 -4.16 15.83 19.41
N SER A 392 -5.06 14.86 19.44
CA SER A 392 -4.79 13.49 19.91
C SER A 392 -4.01 12.65 18.87
N GLY A 393 -3.89 13.14 17.64
CA GLY A 393 -3.25 12.50 16.50
C GLY A 393 -4.20 11.66 15.65
N ARG A 394 -5.50 11.59 15.99
CA ARG A 394 -6.45 10.76 15.27
C ARG A 394 -7.91 11.08 15.57
N ASP A 395 -8.77 10.82 14.61
CA ASP A 395 -10.22 10.73 14.73
C ASP A 395 -10.71 9.40 14.13
N PHE A 396 -11.91 8.97 14.51
CA PHE A 396 -12.63 7.94 13.80
C PHE A 396 -13.86 8.52 13.12
N PHE A 397 -14.27 7.94 11.99
CA PHE A 397 -15.50 8.34 11.34
C PHE A 397 -16.21 7.16 10.69
N CYS A 398 -17.51 7.31 10.46
CA CYS A 398 -18.30 6.39 9.67
C CYS A 398 -19.38 7.19 8.90
N PHE A 399 -19.88 6.56 7.84
CA PHE A 399 -21.12 7.06 7.23
C PHE A 399 -22.32 6.36 7.87
N ALA A 400 -23.44 7.08 7.98
CA ALA A 400 -24.63 6.53 8.63
C ALA A 400 -25.92 7.03 7.96
N MET A 401 -26.85 6.09 7.78
CA MET A 401 -28.20 6.39 7.26
C MET A 401 -29.19 6.48 8.41
N ALA A 402 -29.95 7.56 8.47
CA ALA A 402 -31.04 7.66 9.43
C ALA A 402 -32.15 6.65 9.09
N ILE A 403 -32.58 5.86 10.06
CA ILE A 403 -33.69 4.92 9.93
C ILE A 403 -34.96 5.61 10.42
N PRO A 404 -36.01 5.73 9.61
CA PRO A 404 -37.29 6.27 10.07
C PRO A 404 -37.85 5.48 11.26
N ASP A 405 -38.38 6.18 12.26
CA ASP A 405 -38.95 5.61 13.51
C ASP A 405 -39.95 4.46 13.29
N THR A 406 -40.61 4.42 12.12
CA THR A 406 -41.56 3.37 11.75
C THR A 406 -40.93 2.02 11.43
N MET A 407 -39.60 1.96 11.26
CA MET A 407 -38.83 0.75 10.92
C MET A 407 -37.86 0.30 12.03
N ALA A 408 -37.71 1.09 13.07
CA ALA A 408 -36.86 0.75 14.21
C ALA A 408 -37.47 -0.37 15.05
N THR A 409 -37.39 -1.61 14.61
CA THR A 409 -37.55 -2.75 15.50
C THR A 409 -36.22 -2.94 16.22
N PRO A 410 -36.19 -2.93 17.58
CA PRO A 410 -34.97 -3.24 18.30
C PRO A 410 -34.55 -4.67 17.96
N LYS A 411 -33.60 -4.84 17.05
CA LYS A 411 -32.88 -6.09 16.96
C LYS A 411 -32.01 -6.16 18.21
N THR A 412 -32.42 -6.98 19.15
CA THR A 412 -31.59 -7.35 20.31
C THR A 412 -30.21 -7.65 19.80
N LEU A 413 -29.23 -6.91 20.27
CA LEU A 413 -27.80 -7.12 20.00
C LEU A 413 -27.46 -8.55 20.36
N ALA A 414 -27.45 -9.45 19.40
CA ALA A 414 -26.68 -10.64 19.50
C ALA A 414 -25.23 -10.17 19.33
N VAL A 415 -24.50 -10.06 20.43
CA VAL A 415 -23.05 -10.01 20.41
C VAL A 415 -22.60 -11.33 19.80
N MET A 416 -22.63 -11.38 18.49
CA MET A 416 -21.89 -12.37 17.75
C MET A 416 -20.48 -11.80 17.60
N GLY A 417 -19.61 -12.20 18.53
CA GLY A 417 -18.19 -12.33 18.21
C GLY A 417 -18.09 -13.33 17.07
N GLY A 418 -18.33 -12.88 15.87
CA GLY A 418 -18.22 -13.63 14.65
C GLY A 418 -17.34 -12.83 13.71
N ASN A 419 -16.14 -13.31 13.46
CA ASN A 419 -15.33 -12.93 12.35
C ASN A 419 -16.15 -13.06 11.06
N ASN A 420 -16.80 -11.99 10.63
CA ASN A 420 -17.30 -11.90 9.28
C ASN A 420 -16.15 -11.40 8.40
N SER A 421 -15.33 -12.36 7.97
CA SER A 421 -14.47 -12.20 6.82
C SER A 421 -15.35 -12.04 5.58
N THR A 422 -15.74 -10.83 5.26
CA THR A 422 -16.25 -10.52 3.94
C THR A 422 -15.06 -10.37 3.01
N THR A 423 -15.06 -11.14 1.94
CA THR A 423 -14.07 -11.14 0.89
C THR A 423 -14.06 -9.77 0.19
N HIS A 424 -13.17 -8.89 0.59
CA HIS A 424 -12.85 -7.71 -0.20
C HIS A 424 -11.55 -7.95 -0.96
N ASP A 425 -11.62 -7.68 -2.25
CA ASP A 425 -10.47 -7.57 -3.12
C ASP A 425 -9.51 -6.53 -2.51
N THR A 426 -8.48 -7.01 -1.82
CA THR A 426 -7.48 -6.15 -1.22
C THR A 426 -6.85 -5.33 -2.33
N GLY A 427 -7.23 -4.06 -2.38
CA GLY A 427 -6.73 -3.12 -3.35
C GLY A 427 -5.21 -3.13 -3.39
N ASN A 428 -4.67 -2.80 -4.51
CA ASN A 428 -3.28 -2.51 -4.84
C ASN A 428 -2.23 -3.26 -4.01
N ALA A 429 -1.69 -4.34 -4.52
CA ALA A 429 -0.66 -5.09 -3.83
C ALA A 429 0.74 -4.58 -4.18
N MET A 430 1.60 -4.55 -3.19
CA MET A 430 3.03 -4.51 -3.40
C MET A 430 3.53 -5.92 -3.68
N SER A 431 4.26 -6.14 -4.78
CA SER A 431 5.03 -7.36 -4.98
C SER A 431 6.46 -7.13 -4.50
N VAL A 432 6.85 -7.85 -3.47
CA VAL A 432 8.23 -7.85 -2.96
C VAL A 432 8.89 -9.14 -3.40
N GLY A 433 9.89 -9.04 -4.25
CA GLY A 433 10.71 -10.18 -4.64
C GLY A 433 12.08 -10.12 -3.95
N VAL A 434 12.38 -11.09 -3.12
CA VAL A 434 13.69 -11.25 -2.50
C VAL A 434 14.36 -12.49 -3.12
N ASN A 435 15.49 -12.27 -3.81
CA ASN A 435 16.32 -13.36 -4.35
C ASN A 435 17.33 -13.82 -3.31
N ASP A 436 16.91 -14.66 -2.38
CA ASP A 436 17.82 -15.49 -1.60
C ASP A 436 17.17 -16.86 -1.39
N TYR A 437 17.36 -17.75 -2.38
CA TYR A 437 16.81 -19.10 -2.34
C TYR A 437 17.92 -20.14 -2.20
N SER A 438 17.98 -20.72 -1.02
CA SER A 438 18.44 -22.12 -0.87
C SER A 438 17.20 -23.01 -0.94
N PRO A 439 17.17 -24.06 -1.77
CA PRO A 439 16.02 -24.96 -1.81
C PRO A 439 15.92 -25.73 -0.49
N LEU A 440 14.84 -25.48 0.26
CA LEU A 440 14.52 -26.23 1.46
C LEU A 440 14.13 -27.67 1.07
N GLN A 441 14.97 -28.61 1.43
CA GLN A 441 14.58 -30.03 1.47
C GLN A 441 13.68 -30.26 2.67
N ILE A 442 12.43 -30.65 2.43
CA ILE A 442 11.48 -31.04 3.47
C ILE A 442 11.86 -32.46 3.91
N PRO A 443 12.22 -32.71 5.18
CA PRO A 443 12.39 -34.07 5.68
C PRO A 443 11.00 -34.72 5.82
N ASP A 444 10.80 -35.79 5.10
CA ASP A 444 9.62 -36.66 5.23
C ASP A 444 9.80 -37.59 6.45
N ASN A 445 9.63 -37.05 7.65
CA ASN A 445 9.59 -37.83 8.88
C ASN A 445 8.50 -37.34 9.81
N GLY A 446 7.52 -38.20 10.05
CA GLY A 446 6.29 -38.03 10.81
C GLY A 446 6.36 -37.55 12.27
N THR A 447 7.24 -36.59 12.60
CA THR A 447 7.32 -35.97 13.93
C THR A 447 6.54 -34.66 13.99
N ASP A 448 5.70 -34.55 15.02
CA ASP A 448 4.96 -33.30 15.34
C ASP A 448 5.95 -32.14 15.56
N LEU A 449 5.67 -30.98 14.94
CA LEU A 449 6.47 -29.75 15.11
C LEU A 449 6.29 -29.09 16.48
N LYS A 450 5.51 -29.67 17.39
CA LYS A 450 5.07 -29.06 18.65
C LYS A 450 6.15 -28.52 19.58
N ASN A 451 7.42 -28.93 19.41
CA ASN A 451 8.53 -28.52 20.28
C ASN A 451 9.87 -28.37 19.52
N ALA A 452 9.84 -28.08 18.23
CA ALA A 452 11.06 -27.94 17.46
C ALA A 452 11.67 -26.54 17.65
N THR A 453 12.87 -26.49 18.23
CA THR A 453 13.78 -25.33 18.08
C THR A 453 14.44 -25.47 16.72
N THR A 454 13.99 -24.70 15.75
CA THR A 454 14.51 -24.75 14.37
C THR A 454 15.42 -23.56 14.11
N SER A 455 16.42 -23.73 13.24
CA SER A 455 17.27 -22.63 12.78
C SER A 455 16.68 -21.90 11.55
N ALA A 456 15.57 -22.40 11.00
CA ALA A 456 14.84 -21.82 9.87
C ALA A 456 13.35 -22.14 10.00
N PRO A 457 12.44 -21.33 9.44
CA PRO A 457 11.02 -21.61 9.43
C PRO A 457 10.68 -22.96 8.81
N GLN A 458 9.72 -23.67 9.39
CA GLN A 458 9.22 -24.95 8.90
C GLN A 458 7.72 -24.92 8.73
N TYR A 459 7.23 -25.52 7.65
CA TYR A 459 5.81 -25.55 7.28
C TYR A 459 5.38 -26.95 6.92
N ARG A 460 4.20 -27.36 7.41
CA ARG A 460 3.60 -28.66 7.10
C ARG A 460 2.11 -28.52 6.85
N LEU A 461 1.62 -29.23 5.85
CA LEU A 461 0.20 -29.33 5.52
C LEU A 461 -0.22 -30.80 5.57
N LEU A 462 -1.13 -31.14 6.47
CA LEU A 462 -1.50 -32.52 6.80
C LEU A 462 -3.02 -32.71 6.94
N PRO A 463 -3.55 -33.81 6.38
CA PRO A 463 -2.99 -34.58 5.29
C PRO A 463 -3.04 -33.81 3.96
N ASN A 464 -2.17 -34.16 3.01
CA ASN A 464 -2.26 -33.63 1.65
C ASN A 464 -1.80 -34.71 0.66
N PRO A 465 -2.68 -35.26 -0.18
CA PRO A 465 -4.13 -34.92 -0.35
C PRO A 465 -5.00 -35.24 0.89
N ASN A 466 -6.17 -34.59 0.95
CA ASN A 466 -7.14 -34.78 2.04
C ASN A 466 -8.60 -34.90 1.50
N HIS A 467 -9.58 -35.02 2.39
CA HIS A 467 -11.01 -35.06 2.08
C HIS A 467 -11.76 -33.85 2.67
N GLY A 468 -11.17 -32.67 2.55
CA GLY A 468 -11.72 -31.41 3.03
C GLY A 468 -11.16 -30.97 4.38
N ASN A 469 -10.76 -31.87 5.27
CA ASN A 469 -10.14 -31.54 6.56
C ASN A 469 -8.62 -31.45 6.42
N PHE A 470 -8.02 -30.39 6.93
CA PHE A 470 -6.58 -30.18 6.87
C PHE A 470 -6.03 -29.49 8.11
N THR A 471 -4.73 -29.62 8.31
CA THR A 471 -3.98 -28.93 9.36
C THR A 471 -2.75 -28.26 8.74
N VAL A 472 -2.57 -26.98 9.03
CA VAL A 472 -1.31 -26.26 8.75
C VAL A 472 -0.52 -26.17 10.05
N GLU A 473 0.70 -26.71 10.05
CA GLU A 473 1.65 -26.60 11.17
C GLU A 473 2.81 -25.71 10.73
N ILE A 474 3.19 -24.78 11.58
CA ILE A 474 4.25 -23.80 11.32
C ILE A 474 5.15 -23.73 12.54
N ALA A 475 6.46 -23.76 12.33
CA ALA A 475 7.45 -23.52 13.37
C ALA A 475 8.43 -22.44 12.94
N TYR A 476 8.61 -21.43 13.78
CA TYR A 476 9.53 -20.31 13.56
C TYR A 476 10.71 -20.36 14.54
N PRO A 477 11.91 -19.90 14.11
CA PRO A 477 13.07 -19.75 15.00
C PRO A 477 12.82 -18.73 16.12
N GLU A 478 12.08 -17.68 15.81
CA GLU A 478 11.70 -16.62 16.74
C GLU A 478 10.18 -16.48 16.80
N ALA A 479 9.64 -16.05 17.95
CA ALA A 479 8.22 -15.81 18.12
C ALA A 479 7.77 -14.64 17.24
N GLN A 480 6.79 -14.85 16.39
CA GLN A 480 6.26 -13.86 15.47
C GLN A 480 4.78 -14.09 15.16
N ASP A 481 4.13 -13.11 14.58
CA ASP A 481 2.77 -13.21 14.12
C ASP A 481 2.71 -13.94 12.77
N VAL A 482 1.58 -14.59 12.50
CA VAL A 482 1.35 -15.29 11.23
C VAL A 482 -0.09 -15.15 10.78
N THR A 483 -0.28 -14.94 9.50
CA THR A 483 -1.58 -15.02 8.82
C THR A 483 -1.53 -16.17 7.82
N VAL A 484 -2.54 -17.04 7.87
CA VAL A 484 -2.71 -18.16 6.93
C VAL A 484 -4.00 -17.97 6.18
N THR A 485 -3.94 -17.82 4.86
CA THR A 485 -5.08 -17.64 3.98
C THR A 485 -5.25 -18.83 3.05
N VAL A 486 -6.49 -19.22 2.75
CA VAL A 486 -6.80 -20.32 1.83
C VAL A 486 -7.64 -19.81 0.68
N TYR A 487 -7.17 -20.10 -0.54
CA TYR A 487 -7.82 -19.73 -1.79
C TYR A 487 -8.23 -20.99 -2.58
N ASP A 488 -9.33 -20.91 -3.32
CA ASP A 488 -9.69 -21.93 -4.31
C ASP A 488 -8.87 -21.78 -5.61
N SER A 489 -9.13 -22.68 -6.58
CA SER A 489 -8.45 -22.66 -7.90
C SER A 489 -8.72 -21.41 -8.73
N ASP A 490 -9.77 -20.68 -8.43
CA ASP A 490 -10.18 -19.45 -9.11
C ASP A 490 -9.61 -18.20 -8.43
N GLY A 491 -8.78 -18.39 -7.38
CA GLY A 491 -8.17 -17.31 -6.61
C GLY A 491 -9.12 -16.64 -5.61
N ARG A 492 -10.28 -17.24 -5.36
CA ARG A 492 -11.26 -16.72 -4.40
C ARG A 492 -10.81 -17.08 -2.98
N LEU A 493 -10.71 -16.10 -2.11
CA LEU A 493 -10.43 -16.29 -0.69
C LEU A 493 -11.59 -17.08 -0.03
N LEU A 494 -11.25 -18.15 0.70
CA LEU A 494 -12.20 -18.99 1.41
C LEU A 494 -12.15 -18.81 2.92
N LEU A 495 -10.95 -18.66 3.48
CA LEU A 495 -10.78 -18.46 4.93
C LEU A 495 -9.42 -17.84 5.25
N THR A 496 -9.39 -17.17 6.40
CA THR A 496 -8.16 -16.61 6.97
C THR A 496 -8.02 -17.03 8.43
N MET A 497 -6.81 -17.37 8.86
CA MET A 497 -6.47 -17.78 10.22
C MET A 497 -5.28 -16.95 10.70
N ASN A 498 -5.35 -16.41 11.91
CA ASN A 498 -4.30 -15.55 12.46
C ASN A 498 -3.72 -16.17 13.73
N GLY A 499 -2.40 -16.04 13.89
CA GLY A 499 -1.67 -16.41 15.09
C GLY A 499 -0.78 -15.25 15.55
N LYS A 500 -0.63 -15.06 16.87
CA LYS A 500 0.12 -13.93 17.43
C LYS A 500 1.22 -14.41 18.38
N GLY A 501 2.44 -13.88 18.17
CA GLY A 501 3.55 -13.90 19.10
C GLY A 501 4.03 -15.28 19.54
N GLN A 502 3.92 -16.33 18.72
CA GLN A 502 4.34 -17.68 19.07
C GLN A 502 5.42 -18.23 18.12
N HIS A 503 6.20 -19.20 18.61
CA HIS A 503 7.14 -19.95 17.80
C HIS A 503 6.49 -21.04 16.96
N ASN A 504 5.38 -21.63 17.45
CA ASN A 504 4.74 -22.76 16.83
C ASN A 504 3.24 -22.50 16.71
N TYR A 505 2.70 -22.76 15.52
CA TYR A 505 1.30 -22.62 15.20
C TYR A 505 0.74 -23.94 14.66
N ARG A 506 -0.54 -24.21 14.96
CA ARG A 506 -1.28 -25.31 14.40
C ARG A 506 -2.70 -24.85 14.10
N PHE A 507 -3.02 -24.71 12.82
CA PHE A 507 -4.33 -24.33 12.33
C PHE A 507 -5.04 -25.55 11.77
N VAL A 508 -6.20 -25.88 12.33
CA VAL A 508 -7.07 -26.98 11.87
C VAL A 508 -8.31 -26.37 11.25
N ASN A 509 -8.63 -26.75 10.01
CA ASN A 509 -9.79 -26.21 9.33
C ASN A 509 -10.33 -27.18 8.25
N THR A 510 -11.42 -26.78 7.59
CA THR A 510 -12.09 -27.56 6.56
C THR A 510 -12.44 -26.71 5.34
N VAL A 511 -12.40 -27.33 4.15
CA VAL A 511 -12.96 -26.76 2.91
C VAL A 511 -14.05 -27.67 2.36
N PRO A 512 -15.13 -27.11 1.75
CA PRO A 512 -16.35 -27.88 1.50
C PRO A 512 -16.33 -28.72 0.20
N THR A 513 -15.41 -28.46 -0.73
CA THR A 513 -15.43 -29.06 -2.08
C THR A 513 -14.12 -29.72 -2.46
N ALA A 514 -14.18 -30.77 -3.27
CA ALA A 514 -13.00 -31.35 -3.89
C ALA A 514 -12.38 -30.36 -4.89
N GLY A 515 -11.06 -30.27 -4.93
CA GLY A 515 -10.35 -29.35 -5.83
C GLY A 515 -8.92 -29.07 -5.40
N ASN A 516 -8.29 -28.15 -6.12
CA ASN A 516 -6.98 -27.62 -5.76
C ASN A 516 -7.16 -26.29 -5.01
N TYR A 517 -6.37 -26.11 -3.97
CA TYR A 517 -6.38 -24.91 -3.14
C TYR A 517 -4.95 -24.40 -2.97
N LEU A 518 -4.81 -23.10 -2.77
CA LEU A 518 -3.57 -22.46 -2.37
C LEU A 518 -3.69 -22.01 -0.91
N ILE A 519 -2.67 -22.24 -0.12
CA ILE A 519 -2.56 -21.79 1.26
C ILE A 519 -1.37 -20.87 1.36
N ASP A 520 -1.64 -19.59 1.57
CA ASP A 520 -0.62 -18.59 1.77
C ASP A 520 -0.37 -18.40 3.28
N ILE A 521 0.89 -18.43 3.67
CA ILE A 521 1.36 -18.25 5.03
C ILE A 521 2.24 -17.01 5.01
N ILE A 522 1.77 -15.97 5.66
CA ILE A 522 2.43 -14.67 5.68
C ILE A 522 2.85 -14.37 7.13
N SER A 523 4.12 -14.05 7.32
CA SER A 523 4.68 -13.59 8.58
C SER A 523 5.51 -12.32 8.34
N LEU A 524 6.00 -11.70 9.39
CA LEU A 524 6.78 -10.45 9.31
C LEU A 524 8.00 -10.56 8.37
N PHE A 525 8.60 -11.74 8.27
CA PHE A 525 9.86 -11.95 7.55
C PHE A 525 9.74 -12.91 6.36
N GLU A 526 8.59 -13.58 6.17
CA GLU A 526 8.48 -14.63 5.16
C GLU A 526 7.04 -14.80 4.65
N HIS A 527 6.94 -15.03 3.34
CA HIS A 527 5.71 -15.44 2.65
C HIS A 527 5.93 -16.83 2.05
N LYS A 528 5.06 -17.78 2.40
CA LYS A 528 5.13 -19.16 1.95
C LYS A 528 3.80 -19.62 1.41
N THR A 529 3.77 -20.09 0.17
CA THR A 529 2.58 -20.70 -0.44
C THR A 529 2.69 -22.22 -0.44
N LEU A 530 1.65 -22.91 0.00
CA LEU A 530 1.50 -24.36 -0.06
C LEU A 530 0.33 -24.72 -0.97
N LYS A 531 0.49 -25.78 -1.77
CA LYS A 531 -0.62 -26.34 -2.57
C LYS A 531 -1.31 -27.45 -1.80
N MET A 532 -2.64 -27.38 -1.68
CA MET A 532 -3.51 -28.40 -1.08
C MET A 532 -4.35 -29.07 -2.16
N VAL A 533 -4.46 -30.38 -2.08
CA VAL A 533 -5.34 -31.21 -2.95
C VAL A 533 -6.41 -31.83 -2.08
N VAL A 534 -7.67 -31.61 -2.44
CA VAL A 534 -8.86 -32.19 -1.78
C VAL A 534 -9.54 -33.16 -2.75
N ASN A 535 -9.66 -34.42 -2.36
CA ASN A 535 -10.25 -35.51 -3.15
C ASN A 535 -11.74 -35.69 -2.87
#